data_a7e7acbca3d6ec856c962721ae788bc2
#
_entry.id   a7e7acbca3d6ec856c962721ae788bc2
#
_cell.length_a   1.000
_cell.length_b   1.000
_cell.length_c   1.000
_cell.angle_alpha   90.00
_cell.angle_beta   90.00
_cell.angle_gamma   90.00
#
_symmetry.space_group_name_H-M   'P 1'
#
loop_
_entity.id
_entity.type
_entity.pdbx_description
1 polymer ?
#
loop_
_entity_poly.entity_id
_entity_poly.type
_entity_poly.pdbx_seq_one_letter_code
_entity_poly.pdbx_strand_id
1 'polypeptide(L)'
;VLFRSGVNAGSLEKKFLQKYGYPTAQGMLESAIEHVEILEELDFHDIIISMKASNVELALEAYKLAAERFEYPLHLGITEAGPLFSGSVKSAAGMGALLSLGIGDTMRISLSADPREEIKVGREVLKSFGLIDNAATLVSCPTCGRIEIDLIPIAQELEAYIENIKAPITVAILGCGVNGPGEAREADIGLAGGAGKGMLFKKGKIIKTVDEAVMLTEFKAEIDAI
;
A
#
# COMPACT_ATOMS: atom_id res chain seq x y z
N VAL A 1 11.23 -24.01 11.87
CA VAL A 1 10.28 -23.84 10.76
C VAL A 1 9.09 -23.03 11.28
N LEU A 2 8.80 -21.91 10.65
CA LEU A 2 7.66 -21.08 11.00
C LEU A 2 6.39 -21.67 10.37
N PHE A 3 5.37 -21.94 11.18
CA PHE A 3 4.09 -22.48 10.71
C PHE A 3 3.03 -21.36 10.66
N ARG A 4 2.34 -21.22 9.53
CA ARG A 4 1.23 -20.27 9.42
C ARG A 4 -0.11 -21.00 9.56
N SER A 5 -0.77 -20.83 10.71
CA SER A 5 -2.17 -21.21 10.91
C SER A 5 -3.07 -20.18 10.22
N GLY A 6 -3.97 -20.63 9.36
CA GLY A 6 -4.82 -19.74 8.58
C GLY A 6 -6.28 -20.14 8.62
N VAL A 7 -7.11 -19.26 9.17
CA VAL A 7 -8.57 -19.34 9.09
C VAL A 7 -9.06 -18.49 7.92
N ASN A 8 -9.94 -19.06 7.10
CA ASN A 8 -10.59 -18.36 6.00
C ASN A 8 -12.11 -18.48 6.17
N ALA A 9 -12.80 -17.35 6.14
CA ALA A 9 -14.27 -17.29 6.27
C ALA A 9 -14.99 -18.23 5.28
N GLY A 10 -14.50 -18.33 4.03
CA GLY A 10 -15.07 -19.19 2.99
C GLY A 10 -14.90 -20.70 3.22
N SER A 11 -14.02 -21.10 4.12
CA SER A 11 -13.76 -22.50 4.48
C SER A 11 -13.79 -22.77 5.98
N LEU A 12 -14.54 -21.94 6.72
CA LEU A 12 -14.72 -22.09 8.16
C LEU A 12 -15.39 -23.43 8.45
N GLU A 13 -14.97 -24.11 9.53
CA GLU A 13 -15.40 -25.44 9.89
C GLU A 13 -16.91 -25.49 10.17
N LYS A 14 -17.54 -26.59 9.79
CA LYS A 14 -18.99 -26.79 9.90
C LYS A 14 -19.53 -26.56 11.32
N LYS A 15 -18.78 -26.89 12.35
CA LYS A 15 -19.20 -26.71 13.76
C LYS A 15 -19.42 -25.22 14.09
N PHE A 16 -18.57 -24.31 13.59
CA PHE A 16 -18.72 -22.89 13.80
C PHE A 16 -19.83 -22.30 12.93
N LEU A 17 -19.99 -22.80 11.69
CA LEU A 17 -21.13 -22.43 10.85
C LEU A 17 -22.46 -22.87 11.46
N GLN A 18 -22.51 -24.04 12.12
CA GLN A 18 -23.71 -24.48 12.85
C GLN A 18 -24.00 -23.61 14.08
N LYS A 19 -22.95 -23.20 14.80
CA LYS A 19 -23.06 -22.36 16.01
C LYS A 19 -23.55 -20.94 15.69
N TYR A 20 -23.04 -20.35 14.62
CA TYR A 20 -23.26 -18.92 14.29
C TYR A 20 -24.18 -18.68 13.08
N GLY A 21 -24.56 -19.72 12.35
CA GLY A 21 -25.40 -19.66 11.16
C GLY A 21 -24.66 -19.24 9.88
N TYR A 22 -23.58 -18.47 10.00
CA TYR A 22 -22.72 -17.96 8.91
C TYR A 22 -21.31 -17.64 9.45
N PRO A 23 -20.31 -17.35 8.58
CA PRO A 23 -18.99 -16.97 9.02
C PRO A 23 -19.02 -15.64 9.81
N THR A 24 -18.61 -15.68 11.08
CA THR A 24 -18.48 -14.50 11.96
C THR A 24 -17.05 -14.33 12.41
N ALA A 25 -16.66 -13.13 12.83
CA ALA A 25 -15.35 -12.87 13.39
C ALA A 25 -15.07 -13.72 14.63
N GLN A 26 -16.09 -13.90 15.50
CA GLN A 26 -15.99 -14.77 16.67
C GLN A 26 -15.79 -16.24 16.30
N GLY A 27 -16.51 -16.74 15.28
CA GLY A 27 -16.34 -18.13 14.81
C GLY A 27 -14.97 -18.35 14.19
N MET A 28 -14.43 -17.35 13.48
CA MET A 28 -13.06 -17.40 12.95
C MET A 28 -12.03 -17.39 14.08
N LEU A 29 -12.23 -16.59 15.13
CA LEU A 29 -11.34 -16.55 16.29
C LEU A 29 -11.34 -17.90 17.02
N GLU A 30 -12.51 -18.49 17.29
CA GLU A 30 -12.59 -19.80 17.95
C GLU A 30 -11.88 -20.89 17.15
N SER A 31 -12.02 -20.89 15.83
CA SER A 31 -11.26 -21.78 14.94
C SER A 31 -9.75 -21.57 15.07
N ALA A 32 -9.29 -20.31 15.09
CA ALA A 32 -7.87 -20.01 15.27
C ALA A 32 -7.35 -20.47 16.64
N ILE A 33 -8.13 -20.29 17.71
CA ILE A 33 -7.76 -20.73 19.07
C ILE A 33 -7.54 -22.25 19.08
N GLU A 34 -8.46 -23.02 18.54
CA GLU A 34 -8.30 -24.49 18.50
C GLU A 34 -7.06 -24.93 17.72
N HIS A 35 -6.77 -24.27 16.60
CA HIS A 35 -5.56 -24.59 15.82
C HIS A 35 -4.27 -24.26 16.59
N VAL A 36 -4.25 -23.14 17.31
CA VAL A 36 -3.11 -22.72 18.10
C VAL A 36 -2.92 -23.65 19.31
N GLU A 37 -4.00 -23.99 20.03
CA GLU A 37 -3.95 -24.91 21.17
C GLU A 37 -3.37 -26.28 20.80
N ILE A 38 -3.74 -26.83 19.62
CA ILE A 38 -3.16 -28.10 19.14
C ILE A 38 -1.63 -27.98 18.94
N LEU A 39 -1.15 -26.86 18.45
CA LEU A 39 0.29 -26.63 18.24
C LEU A 39 1.01 -26.45 19.59
N GLU A 40 0.41 -25.69 20.50
CA GLU A 40 0.96 -25.47 21.86
C GLU A 40 1.02 -26.74 22.68
N GLU A 41 0.00 -27.60 22.58
CA GLU A 41 0.01 -28.94 23.21
C GLU A 41 1.16 -29.84 22.72
N LEU A 42 1.64 -29.57 21.49
CA LEU A 42 2.81 -30.26 20.93
C LEU A 42 4.13 -29.51 21.18
N ASP A 43 4.14 -28.51 22.07
CA ASP A 43 5.28 -27.66 22.39
C ASP A 43 5.84 -26.91 21.15
N PHE A 44 4.94 -26.51 20.23
CA PHE A 44 5.29 -25.78 19.00
C PHE A 44 4.77 -24.35 19.05
N HIS A 45 5.70 -23.38 19.13
CA HIS A 45 5.39 -21.95 19.31
C HIS A 45 5.83 -21.05 18.14
N ASP A 46 6.47 -21.60 17.12
CA ASP A 46 6.86 -20.85 15.91
C ASP A 46 5.66 -20.63 14.96
N ILE A 47 4.66 -19.89 15.44
CA ILE A 47 3.34 -19.74 14.81
C ILE A 47 3.16 -18.33 14.23
N ILE A 48 2.54 -18.22 13.05
CA ILE A 48 1.94 -17.00 12.52
C ILE A 48 0.45 -17.27 12.28
N ILE A 49 -0.41 -16.32 12.63
CA ILE A 49 -1.86 -16.45 12.49
C ILE A 49 -2.38 -15.57 11.34
N SER A 50 -3.35 -16.10 10.60
CA SER A 50 -3.95 -15.41 9.47
C SER A 50 -5.47 -15.58 9.50
N MET A 51 -6.23 -14.46 9.51
CA MET A 51 -7.68 -14.40 9.63
C MET A 51 -8.28 -13.77 8.37
N LYS A 52 -8.46 -14.55 7.30
CA LYS A 52 -8.82 -14.02 5.98
C LYS A 52 -10.32 -14.08 5.70
N ALA A 53 -10.84 -13.00 5.16
CA ALA A 53 -12.18 -12.96 4.59
C ALA A 53 -12.17 -12.12 3.29
N SER A 54 -13.17 -12.35 2.45
CA SER A 54 -13.42 -11.52 1.26
C SER A 54 -14.22 -10.25 1.60
N ASN A 55 -14.97 -10.26 2.70
CA ASN A 55 -15.62 -9.08 3.26
C ASN A 55 -14.62 -8.34 4.15
N VAL A 56 -14.43 -7.04 3.89
CA VAL A 56 -13.45 -6.21 4.60
C VAL A 56 -13.82 -6.03 6.07
N GLU A 57 -15.08 -5.74 6.37
CA GLU A 57 -15.55 -5.54 7.76
C GLU A 57 -15.33 -6.80 8.59
N LEU A 58 -15.72 -7.96 8.06
CA LEU A 58 -15.49 -9.24 8.73
C LEU A 58 -13.99 -9.50 8.97
N ALA A 59 -13.14 -9.21 7.99
CA ALA A 59 -11.70 -9.35 8.14
C ALA A 59 -11.16 -8.43 9.25
N LEU A 60 -11.59 -7.16 9.25
CA LEU A 60 -11.19 -6.18 10.27
C LEU A 60 -11.57 -6.64 11.68
N GLU A 61 -12.81 -7.08 11.88
CA GLU A 61 -13.27 -7.59 13.17
C GLU A 61 -12.48 -8.83 13.60
N ALA A 62 -12.29 -9.79 12.69
CA ALA A 62 -11.55 -11.02 12.98
C ALA A 62 -10.08 -10.74 13.37
N TYR A 63 -9.39 -9.86 12.66
CA TYR A 63 -8.01 -9.48 12.99
C TYR A 63 -7.92 -8.68 14.30
N LYS A 64 -8.88 -7.81 14.60
CA LYS A 64 -8.92 -7.12 15.91
C LYS A 64 -9.05 -8.11 17.06
N LEU A 65 -10.00 -9.04 16.97
CA LEU A 65 -10.16 -10.09 17.97
C LEU A 65 -8.91 -10.97 18.10
N ALA A 66 -8.26 -11.29 16.97
CA ALA A 66 -7.02 -12.05 16.99
C ALA A 66 -5.87 -11.29 17.64
N ALA A 67 -5.74 -9.98 17.36
CA ALA A 67 -4.72 -9.12 17.97
C ALA A 67 -4.89 -8.96 19.49
N GLU A 68 -6.14 -8.97 19.98
CA GLU A 68 -6.44 -8.93 21.42
C GLU A 68 -6.19 -10.27 22.11
N ARG A 69 -6.31 -11.39 21.38
CA ARG A 69 -6.25 -12.74 21.94
C ARG A 69 -4.87 -13.36 21.90
N PHE A 70 -4.08 -13.09 20.86
CA PHE A 70 -2.81 -13.75 20.59
C PHE A 70 -1.64 -12.80 20.66
N GLU A 71 -0.51 -13.27 21.16
CA GLU A 71 0.79 -12.61 21.07
C GLU A 71 1.60 -13.05 19.82
N TYR A 72 1.06 -13.98 19.05
CA TYR A 72 1.67 -14.46 17.82
C TYR A 72 1.55 -13.45 16.68
N PRO A 73 2.56 -13.37 15.79
CA PRO A 73 2.51 -12.49 14.62
C PRO A 73 1.28 -12.74 13.75
N LEU A 74 0.71 -11.65 13.24
CA LEU A 74 -0.46 -11.68 12.36
C LEU A 74 -0.06 -11.48 10.90
N HIS A 75 -0.49 -12.41 10.05
CA HIS A 75 -0.35 -12.29 8.60
C HIS A 75 -1.62 -11.76 7.97
N LEU A 76 -1.60 -10.50 7.57
CA LEU A 76 -2.76 -9.82 6.99
C LEU A 76 -3.07 -10.30 5.57
N GLY A 77 -4.34 -10.33 5.22
CA GLY A 77 -4.78 -10.62 3.86
C GLY A 77 -6.29 -10.44 3.70
N ILE A 78 -6.70 -9.77 2.62
CA ILE A 78 -8.07 -9.82 2.11
C ILE A 78 -8.06 -10.87 1.00
N THR A 79 -8.83 -11.95 1.19
CA THR A 79 -8.88 -13.04 0.20
C THR A 79 -9.92 -12.73 -0.87
N GLU A 80 -9.73 -13.28 -2.08
CA GLU A 80 -10.69 -13.10 -3.18
C GLU A 80 -11.02 -11.62 -3.42
N ALA A 81 -9.98 -10.76 -3.39
CA ALA A 81 -10.18 -9.32 -3.47
C ALA A 81 -10.74 -8.89 -4.83
N GLY A 82 -10.37 -9.57 -5.92
CA GLY A 82 -10.87 -9.32 -7.26
C GLY A 82 -9.78 -8.96 -8.28
N PRO A 83 -10.18 -8.47 -9.48
CA PRO A 83 -9.25 -7.98 -10.50
C PRO A 83 -8.40 -6.81 -10.03
N LEU A 84 -7.36 -6.45 -10.81
CA LEU A 84 -6.33 -5.49 -10.44
C LEU A 84 -6.89 -4.22 -9.77
N PHE A 85 -7.78 -3.48 -10.41
CA PHE A 85 -8.28 -2.22 -9.87
C PHE A 85 -9.12 -2.41 -8.59
N SER A 86 -10.22 -3.17 -8.69
CA SER A 86 -11.14 -3.35 -7.55
C SER A 86 -10.50 -4.11 -6.40
N GLY A 87 -9.65 -5.10 -6.72
CA GLY A 87 -8.92 -5.87 -5.73
C GLY A 87 -7.86 -5.04 -5.00
N SER A 88 -7.17 -4.13 -5.70
CA SER A 88 -6.21 -3.19 -5.09
C SER A 88 -6.91 -2.24 -4.12
N VAL A 89 -8.04 -1.64 -4.55
CA VAL A 89 -8.83 -0.75 -3.69
C VAL A 89 -9.33 -1.48 -2.43
N LYS A 90 -9.89 -2.69 -2.60
CA LYS A 90 -10.38 -3.50 -1.49
C LYS A 90 -9.25 -3.89 -0.53
N SER A 91 -8.12 -4.32 -1.06
CA SER A 91 -6.93 -4.68 -0.27
C SER A 91 -6.36 -3.48 0.48
N ALA A 92 -6.21 -2.34 -0.20
CA ALA A 92 -5.71 -1.12 0.42
C ALA A 92 -6.63 -0.63 1.54
N ALA A 93 -7.95 -0.68 1.36
CA ALA A 93 -8.92 -0.31 2.39
C ALA A 93 -8.83 -1.23 3.62
N GLY A 94 -8.82 -2.55 3.43
CA GLY A 94 -8.77 -3.51 4.53
C GLY A 94 -7.42 -3.52 5.25
N MET A 95 -6.32 -3.56 4.50
CA MET A 95 -4.97 -3.53 5.07
C MET A 95 -4.68 -2.19 5.74
N GLY A 96 -5.03 -1.09 5.09
CA GLY A 96 -4.82 0.25 5.63
C GLY A 96 -5.52 0.47 6.96
N ALA A 97 -6.77 -0.01 7.09
CA ALA A 97 -7.49 0.07 8.35
C ALA A 97 -6.80 -0.71 9.48
N LEU A 98 -6.25 -1.90 9.20
CA LEU A 98 -5.50 -2.69 10.19
C LEU A 98 -4.15 -2.07 10.53
N LEU A 99 -3.38 -1.66 9.51
CA LEU A 99 -2.08 -1.02 9.71
C LEU A 99 -2.18 0.28 10.51
N SER A 100 -3.26 1.07 10.31
CA SER A 100 -3.50 2.29 11.10
C SER A 100 -3.73 2.02 12.60
N LEU A 101 -4.12 0.79 12.96
CA LEU A 101 -4.28 0.33 14.34
C LEU A 101 -3.02 -0.35 14.90
N GLY A 102 -1.94 -0.40 14.12
CA GLY A 102 -0.72 -1.14 14.49
C GLY A 102 -0.87 -2.66 14.41
N ILE A 103 -1.88 -3.16 13.70
CA ILE A 103 -2.14 -4.60 13.56
C ILE A 103 -1.50 -5.12 12.27
N GLY A 104 -0.68 -6.16 12.39
CA GLY A 104 -0.08 -6.93 11.31
C GLY A 104 1.43 -6.85 11.25
N ASP A 105 2.06 -8.00 11.04
CA ASP A 105 3.51 -8.19 10.99
C ASP A 105 3.98 -8.54 9.59
N THR A 106 3.15 -9.24 8.85
CA THR A 106 3.35 -9.59 7.44
C THR A 106 2.04 -9.46 6.67
N MET A 107 2.11 -9.34 5.35
CA MET A 107 0.90 -9.17 4.54
C MET A 107 0.99 -9.88 3.19
N ARG A 108 -0.17 -10.17 2.59
CA ARG A 108 -0.32 -10.65 1.22
C ARG A 108 -1.47 -9.93 0.53
N ILE A 109 -1.20 -9.39 -0.63
CA ILE A 109 -2.22 -8.97 -1.59
C ILE A 109 -2.66 -10.20 -2.40
N SER A 110 -3.94 -10.29 -2.76
CA SER A 110 -4.49 -11.39 -3.54
C SER A 110 -5.36 -10.83 -4.66
N LEU A 111 -4.86 -10.89 -5.89
CA LEU A 111 -5.50 -10.34 -7.07
C LEU A 111 -5.72 -11.39 -8.14
N SER A 112 -6.80 -11.23 -8.93
CA SER A 112 -6.97 -11.94 -10.20
C SER A 112 -6.21 -11.18 -11.30
N ALA A 113 -4.86 -11.13 -11.19
CA ALA A 113 -3.96 -10.41 -12.07
C ALA A 113 -2.57 -11.08 -12.08
N ASP A 114 -1.60 -10.52 -12.83
CA ASP A 114 -0.20 -10.97 -12.78
C ASP A 114 0.33 -10.86 -11.34
N PRO A 115 0.99 -11.90 -10.79
CA PRO A 115 1.49 -11.87 -9.41
C PRO A 115 2.43 -10.70 -9.09
N ARG A 116 3.10 -10.13 -10.09
CA ARG A 116 3.94 -8.94 -9.93
C ARG A 116 3.14 -7.71 -9.49
N GLU A 117 1.88 -7.61 -9.92
CA GLU A 117 1.00 -6.53 -9.51
C GLU A 117 0.63 -6.61 -8.03
N GLU A 118 0.54 -7.82 -7.46
CA GLU A 118 0.32 -8.01 -6.01
C GLU A 118 1.47 -7.40 -5.20
N ILE A 119 2.72 -7.57 -5.67
CA ILE A 119 3.90 -6.99 -5.02
C ILE A 119 3.88 -5.46 -5.11
N LYS A 120 3.55 -4.90 -6.28
CA LYS A 120 3.45 -3.44 -6.46
C LYS A 120 2.40 -2.84 -5.52
N VAL A 121 1.19 -3.39 -5.53
CA VAL A 121 0.10 -2.93 -4.66
C VAL A 121 0.48 -3.04 -3.19
N GLY A 122 1.09 -4.16 -2.77
CA GLY A 122 1.56 -4.34 -1.40
C GLY A 122 2.60 -3.29 -0.98
N ARG A 123 3.55 -3.00 -1.86
CA ARG A 123 4.56 -1.95 -1.61
C ARG A 123 3.92 -0.56 -1.51
N GLU A 124 2.97 -0.22 -2.39
CA GLU A 124 2.28 1.07 -2.33
C GLU A 124 1.46 1.23 -1.05
N VAL A 125 0.78 0.17 -0.59
CA VAL A 125 0.10 0.19 0.71
C VAL A 125 1.10 0.46 1.83
N LEU A 126 2.22 -0.28 1.90
CA LEU A 126 3.22 -0.08 2.95
C LEU A 126 3.89 1.30 2.90
N LYS A 127 4.18 1.82 1.69
CA LYS A 127 4.70 3.19 1.50
C LYS A 127 3.74 4.24 2.04
N SER A 128 2.42 4.08 1.76
CA SER A 128 1.38 5.01 2.22
C SER A 128 1.29 5.10 3.74
N PHE A 129 1.78 4.10 4.48
CA PHE A 129 1.85 4.07 5.94
C PHE A 129 3.26 4.32 6.50
N GLY A 130 4.22 4.68 5.66
CA GLY A 130 5.61 4.92 6.10
C GLY A 130 6.31 3.67 6.63
N LEU A 131 5.90 2.48 6.19
CA LEU A 131 6.45 1.19 6.63
C LEU A 131 7.55 0.65 5.69
N ILE A 132 7.97 1.46 4.73
CA ILE A 132 9.12 1.21 3.86
C ILE A 132 10.03 2.43 3.90
N ASP A 133 11.24 2.28 4.45
CA ASP A 133 12.18 3.38 4.70
C ASP A 133 13.04 3.76 3.48
N ASN A 134 13.07 2.94 2.43
CA ASN A 134 13.98 3.11 1.29
C ASN A 134 13.25 3.06 -0.05
N ALA A 135 12.24 3.87 -0.21
CA ALA A 135 11.46 3.97 -1.44
C ALA A 135 11.10 5.41 -1.76
N ALA A 136 11.24 5.78 -3.02
CA ALA A 136 10.77 7.09 -3.49
C ALA A 136 9.24 7.13 -3.56
N THR A 137 8.68 8.30 -3.27
CA THR A 137 7.24 8.56 -3.34
C THR A 137 6.97 9.65 -4.37
N LEU A 138 5.97 9.43 -5.24
CA LEU A 138 5.51 10.43 -6.19
C LEU A 138 4.33 11.22 -5.60
N VAL A 139 4.42 12.54 -5.65
CA VAL A 139 3.32 13.47 -5.41
C VAL A 139 2.94 14.12 -6.72
N SER A 140 1.72 13.90 -7.17
CA SER A 140 1.20 14.49 -8.41
C SER A 140 -0.09 15.26 -8.14
N CYS A 141 -0.20 16.47 -8.70
CA CYS A 141 -1.44 17.23 -8.58
C CYS A 141 -2.55 16.61 -9.45
N PRO A 142 -3.82 16.82 -9.10
CA PRO A 142 -4.93 16.40 -9.95
C PRO A 142 -5.01 17.23 -11.22
N THR A 143 -5.60 16.65 -12.27
CA THR A 143 -5.87 17.34 -13.53
C THR A 143 -6.97 18.40 -13.35
N CYS A 144 -6.61 19.63 -13.08
CA CYS A 144 -7.56 20.74 -12.93
C CYS A 144 -7.51 21.69 -14.15
N GLY A 145 -8.40 22.68 -14.21
CA GLY A 145 -8.47 23.65 -15.31
C GLY A 145 -7.25 24.61 -15.45
N ARG A 146 -6.24 24.47 -14.57
CA ARG A 146 -5.00 25.27 -14.62
C ARG A 146 -3.80 24.53 -15.19
N ILE A 147 -3.98 23.27 -15.60
CA ILE A 147 -2.92 22.47 -16.22
C ILE A 147 -2.40 23.17 -17.49
N GLU A 148 -1.10 23.23 -17.62
CA GLU A 148 -0.38 23.83 -18.76
C GLU A 148 0.57 22.85 -19.45
N ILE A 149 0.65 21.59 -18.97
CA ILE A 149 1.46 20.50 -19.54
C ILE A 149 0.63 19.22 -19.66
N ASP A 150 1.07 18.27 -20.45
CA ASP A 150 0.46 16.93 -20.50
C ASP A 150 0.90 16.09 -19.28
N LEU A 151 0.27 16.37 -18.12
CA LEU A 151 0.66 15.84 -16.82
C LEU A 151 0.54 14.32 -16.71
N ILE A 152 -0.51 13.73 -17.30
CA ILE A 152 -0.81 12.29 -17.10
C ILE A 152 0.33 11.40 -17.58
N PRO A 153 0.79 11.47 -18.84
CA PRO A 153 1.90 10.61 -19.29
C PRO A 153 3.20 10.92 -18.55
N ILE A 154 3.46 12.18 -18.18
CA ILE A 154 4.65 12.54 -17.41
C ILE A 154 4.61 11.90 -16.02
N ALA A 155 3.48 11.96 -15.34
CA ALA A 155 3.32 11.34 -14.02
C ALA A 155 3.49 9.82 -14.09
N GLN A 156 2.91 9.14 -15.08
CA GLN A 156 3.07 7.70 -15.30
C GLN A 156 4.53 7.31 -15.59
N GLU A 157 5.22 8.10 -16.41
CA GLU A 157 6.63 7.86 -16.71
C GLU A 157 7.52 8.07 -15.49
N LEU A 158 7.23 9.09 -14.67
CA LEU A 158 7.95 9.34 -13.43
C LEU A 158 7.67 8.26 -12.38
N GLU A 159 6.43 7.80 -12.25
CA GLU A 159 6.08 6.71 -11.34
C GLU A 159 6.90 5.45 -11.64
N ALA A 160 6.93 5.05 -12.93
CA ALA A 160 7.75 3.91 -13.37
C ALA A 160 9.26 4.16 -13.17
N TYR A 161 9.72 5.39 -13.36
CA TYR A 161 11.14 5.74 -13.20
C TYR A 161 11.59 5.63 -11.75
N ILE A 162 10.82 6.17 -10.81
CA ILE A 162 11.19 6.18 -9.38
C ILE A 162 10.94 4.85 -8.67
N GLU A 163 10.23 3.89 -9.29
CA GLU A 163 9.94 2.57 -8.70
C GLU A 163 11.20 1.85 -8.21
N ASN A 164 12.33 2.06 -8.91
CA ASN A 164 13.62 1.42 -8.62
C ASN A 164 14.53 2.25 -7.70
N ILE A 165 14.15 3.46 -7.34
CA ILE A 165 14.94 4.33 -6.47
C ILE A 165 14.82 3.85 -5.03
N LYS A 166 15.97 3.47 -4.44
CA LYS A 166 16.07 2.98 -3.06
C LYS A 166 16.52 4.11 -2.12
N ALA A 167 15.83 5.23 -2.18
CA ALA A 167 16.07 6.36 -1.30
C ALA A 167 14.71 6.91 -0.81
N PRO A 168 14.62 7.36 0.45
CA PRO A 168 13.38 7.91 1.00
C PRO A 168 13.19 9.37 0.54
N ILE A 169 13.02 9.55 -0.76
CA ILE A 169 12.80 10.86 -1.39
C ILE A 169 11.38 11.04 -1.85
N THR A 170 10.89 12.26 -1.71
CA THR A 170 9.60 12.68 -2.27
C THR A 170 9.84 13.47 -3.56
N VAL A 171 9.35 12.93 -4.66
CA VAL A 171 9.38 13.53 -5.99
C VAL A 171 8.01 14.13 -6.30
N ALA A 172 7.95 15.39 -6.69
CA ALA A 172 6.69 16.06 -7.02
C ALA A 172 6.59 16.42 -8.50
N ILE A 173 5.41 16.22 -9.11
CA ILE A 173 5.08 16.70 -10.46
C ILE A 173 3.78 17.51 -10.44
N LEU A 174 3.85 18.73 -10.92
CA LEU A 174 2.75 19.69 -10.87
C LEU A 174 2.47 20.27 -12.25
N GLY A 175 1.20 20.30 -12.62
CA GLY A 175 0.74 20.69 -13.94
C GLY A 175 0.72 22.20 -14.21
N CYS A 176 0.98 23.05 -13.22
CA CYS A 176 1.01 24.51 -13.39
C CYS A 176 1.99 25.18 -12.42
N GLY A 177 2.51 26.32 -12.82
CA GLY A 177 3.46 27.10 -12.03
C GLY A 177 2.84 27.88 -10.84
N VAL A 178 1.51 27.99 -10.77
CA VAL A 178 0.83 28.84 -9.79
C VAL A 178 0.91 28.26 -8.37
N ASN A 179 0.62 26.99 -8.20
CA ASN A 179 0.61 26.33 -6.89
C ASN A 179 1.87 25.47 -6.67
N GLY A 180 2.64 25.24 -7.73
CA GLY A 180 3.76 24.30 -7.72
C GLY A 180 4.71 24.47 -6.54
N PRO A 181 5.29 25.66 -6.33
CA PRO A 181 6.21 25.87 -5.21
C PRO A 181 5.56 25.76 -3.82
N GLY A 182 4.23 25.92 -3.72
CA GLY A 182 3.49 25.83 -2.47
C GLY A 182 3.09 24.38 -2.10
N GLU A 183 2.50 23.67 -3.07
CA GLU A 183 1.98 22.30 -2.87
C GLU A 183 3.11 21.26 -2.76
N ALA A 184 4.25 21.53 -3.38
CA ALA A 184 5.42 20.66 -3.33
C ALA A 184 6.58 21.21 -2.49
N ARG A 185 6.31 22.14 -1.56
CA ARG A 185 7.35 22.69 -0.66
C ARG A 185 8.04 21.62 0.15
N GLU A 186 7.30 20.62 0.57
CA GLU A 186 7.80 19.50 1.39
C GLU A 186 8.49 18.41 0.55
N ALA A 187 8.39 18.46 -0.78
CA ALA A 187 9.07 17.50 -1.64
C ALA A 187 10.58 17.79 -1.70
N ASP A 188 11.38 16.73 -1.72
CA ASP A 188 12.83 16.85 -1.86
C ASP A 188 13.20 17.45 -3.21
N ILE A 189 12.49 17.03 -4.25
CA ILE A 189 12.64 17.56 -5.60
C ILE A 189 11.29 17.60 -6.32
N GLY A 190 11.08 18.61 -7.18
CA GLY A 190 9.85 18.70 -7.94
C GLY A 190 10.02 19.43 -9.27
N LEU A 191 9.04 19.17 -10.15
CA LEU A 191 8.87 19.82 -11.45
C LEU A 191 7.47 20.44 -11.50
N ALA A 192 7.39 21.72 -11.83
CA ALA A 192 6.14 22.42 -12.13
C ALA A 192 6.17 22.91 -13.58
N GLY A 193 5.20 22.48 -14.39
CA GLY A 193 5.06 22.93 -15.77
C GLY A 193 4.31 24.26 -15.88
N GLY A 194 4.60 25.06 -16.91
CA GLY A 194 3.85 26.26 -17.21
C GLY A 194 4.43 27.08 -18.35
N ALA A 195 3.55 27.61 -19.21
CA ALA A 195 3.90 28.50 -20.32
C ALA A 195 5.04 27.99 -21.24
N GLY A 196 5.01 26.68 -21.56
CA GLY A 196 6.04 26.05 -22.43
C GLY A 196 7.38 25.80 -21.74
N LYS A 197 7.42 25.89 -20.41
CA LYS A 197 8.62 25.64 -19.57
C LYS A 197 8.35 24.75 -18.39
N GLY A 198 9.40 24.10 -17.90
CA GLY A 198 9.43 23.37 -16.65
C GLY A 198 10.29 24.10 -15.61
N MET A 199 9.75 24.32 -14.43
CA MET A 199 10.48 24.85 -13.28
C MET A 199 10.84 23.69 -12.34
N LEU A 200 12.14 23.43 -12.21
CA LEU A 200 12.67 22.45 -11.28
C LEU A 200 12.95 23.13 -9.94
N PHE A 201 12.58 22.46 -8.85
CA PHE A 201 12.81 22.99 -7.50
C PHE A 201 13.24 21.89 -6.54
N LYS A 202 14.04 22.26 -5.55
CA LYS A 202 14.43 21.40 -4.41
C LYS A 202 13.99 22.09 -3.13
N LYS A 203 13.23 21.37 -2.28
CA LYS A 203 12.71 21.89 -0.99
C LYS A 203 12.08 23.28 -1.14
N GLY A 204 11.19 23.42 -2.11
CA GLY A 204 10.45 24.63 -2.41
C GLY A 204 11.24 25.78 -3.07
N LYS A 205 12.54 25.61 -3.35
CA LYS A 205 13.36 26.62 -4.04
C LYS A 205 13.58 26.25 -5.49
N ILE A 206 13.25 27.14 -6.41
CA ILE A 206 13.52 26.94 -7.84
C ILE A 206 15.04 26.90 -8.05
N ILE A 207 15.51 25.82 -8.66
CA ILE A 207 16.91 25.60 -8.99
C ILE A 207 17.21 25.80 -10.46
N LYS A 208 16.21 25.53 -11.33
CA LYS A 208 16.38 25.58 -12.80
C LYS A 208 15.05 25.81 -13.48
N THR A 209 15.08 26.54 -14.61
CA THR A 209 13.95 26.61 -15.54
C THR A 209 14.44 26.14 -16.90
N VAL A 210 13.71 25.22 -17.50
CA VAL A 210 14.06 24.57 -18.77
C VAL A 210 12.88 24.60 -19.73
N ASP A 211 13.14 24.40 -21.02
CA ASP A 211 12.07 24.28 -22.00
C ASP A 211 11.30 22.96 -21.81
N GLU A 212 10.00 22.99 -22.12
CA GLU A 212 9.10 21.83 -21.94
C GLU A 212 9.62 20.57 -22.64
N ALA A 213 10.22 20.72 -23.83
CA ALA A 213 10.75 19.61 -24.63
C ALA A 213 11.84 18.79 -23.92
N VAL A 214 12.56 19.38 -22.97
CA VAL A 214 13.67 18.71 -22.23
C VAL A 214 13.40 18.58 -20.73
N MET A 215 12.29 19.10 -20.24
CA MET A 215 12.02 19.23 -18.81
C MET A 215 12.06 17.89 -18.08
N LEU A 216 11.53 16.82 -18.67
CA LEU A 216 11.49 15.50 -18.04
C LEU A 216 12.88 14.86 -17.99
N THR A 217 13.68 15.00 -19.06
CA THR A 217 15.07 14.51 -19.09
C THR A 217 15.93 15.22 -18.05
N GLU A 218 15.81 16.54 -17.96
CA GLU A 218 16.54 17.35 -16.98
C GLU A 218 16.06 17.04 -15.56
N PHE A 219 14.77 16.79 -15.37
CA PHE A 219 14.23 16.43 -14.06
C PHE A 219 14.73 15.08 -13.57
N LYS A 220 14.77 14.06 -14.45
CA LYS A 220 15.35 12.74 -14.12
C LYS A 220 16.83 12.86 -13.74
N ALA A 221 17.60 13.65 -14.47
CA ALA A 221 19.00 13.89 -14.14
C ALA A 221 19.19 14.55 -12.76
N GLU A 222 18.29 15.44 -12.36
CA GLU A 222 18.32 16.07 -11.03
C GLU A 222 17.85 15.09 -9.92
N ILE A 223 16.97 14.15 -10.23
CA ILE A 223 16.59 13.07 -9.30
C ILE A 223 17.77 12.13 -9.06
N ASP A 224 18.49 11.75 -10.12
CA ASP A 224 19.66 10.88 -10.03
C ASP A 224 20.85 11.50 -9.27
N ALA A 225 20.85 12.83 -9.12
CA ALA A 225 21.89 13.58 -8.40
C ALA A 225 21.60 13.73 -6.89
N ILE A 226 20.54 13.13 -6.37
CA ILE A 226 20.20 13.13 -4.93
C ILE A 226 20.79 11.90 -4.25
#